data_008fc1525acd9ba678ba363f597f80f1
#
_entry.id   008fc1525acd9ba678ba363f597f80f1
#
_cell.length_a   1.000
_cell.length_b   1.000
_cell.length_c   1.000
_cell.angle_alpha   90.00
_cell.angle_beta   90.00
_cell.angle_gamma   90.00
#
_symmetry.space_group_name_H-M   'P 1'
#
loop_
_entity.id
_entity.type
_entity.pdbx_description
1 polymer ?
#
loop_
_entity_poly.entity_id
_entity_poly.type
_entity_poly.pdbx_seq_one_letter_code
_entity_poly.pdbx_strand_id
1 'polypeptide(L)'
;KMKTKAIVLSKIGTASNAFSNQEITLPALKQDEVLIDSEAFGLNYADVMARRGLYKEAPPLPCVIGYELVGKIIEVGNKEHQHLIGQRVLAFSRFGAYAKLVITKLNAIIPLPNAKAEIAMALSTQAVTAYYMSDYISTIRTNDIVLIHAAAGGVGSLLIQLSKLAGA
;
A
#
# COMPACT_ATOMS: atom_id res chain seq x y z
N LYS A 1 2.86 1.11 -25.89
CA LYS A 1 2.84 0.44 -24.59
C LYS A 1 3.77 1.22 -23.66
N MET A 2 3.25 1.66 -22.54
CA MET A 2 4.00 2.46 -21.56
C MET A 2 4.95 1.54 -20.77
N LYS A 3 6.18 2.01 -20.54
CA LYS A 3 7.19 1.31 -19.74
C LYS A 3 7.44 2.04 -18.45
N THR A 4 7.79 1.30 -17.40
CA THR A 4 8.13 1.85 -16.08
C THR A 4 9.24 1.07 -15.41
N LYS A 5 10.03 1.77 -14.59
CA LYS A 5 10.99 1.13 -13.68
C LYS A 5 10.24 0.55 -12.48
N ALA A 6 10.57 -0.68 -12.12
CA ALA A 6 9.97 -1.39 -10.99
C ALA A 6 11.02 -2.22 -10.23
N ILE A 7 10.74 -2.43 -8.94
CA ILE A 7 11.47 -3.38 -8.10
C ILE A 7 10.72 -4.70 -8.18
N VAL A 8 11.26 -5.63 -8.96
CA VAL A 8 10.64 -6.93 -9.25
C VAL A 8 11.12 -7.96 -8.24
N LEU A 9 10.19 -8.62 -7.59
CA LEU A 9 10.46 -9.84 -6.83
C LEU A 9 10.65 -11.00 -7.84
N SER A 10 11.91 -11.37 -8.07
CA SER A 10 12.29 -12.33 -9.12
C SER A 10 12.33 -13.76 -8.61
N LYS A 11 12.60 -13.96 -7.33
CA LYS A 11 12.70 -15.28 -6.67
C LYS A 11 12.49 -15.17 -5.17
N ILE A 12 12.21 -16.29 -4.52
CA ILE A 12 12.21 -16.39 -3.06
C ILE A 12 13.67 -16.29 -2.57
N GLY A 13 13.89 -15.55 -1.47
CA GLY A 13 15.23 -15.40 -0.92
C GLY A 13 15.39 -14.28 0.10
N THR A 14 16.63 -13.88 0.36
CA THR A 14 16.98 -12.72 1.19
C THR A 14 16.62 -11.41 0.45
N ALA A 15 16.49 -10.31 1.17
CA ALA A 15 16.18 -9.03 0.54
C ALA A 15 17.21 -8.62 -0.52
N SER A 16 18.48 -8.93 -0.29
CA SER A 16 19.60 -8.59 -1.19
C SER A 16 19.59 -9.37 -2.51
N ASN A 17 18.95 -10.54 -2.58
CA ASN A 17 19.01 -11.39 -3.76
C ASN A 17 17.65 -11.71 -4.40
N ALA A 18 16.55 -11.38 -3.73
CA ALA A 18 15.19 -11.67 -4.20
C ALA A 18 14.64 -10.61 -5.15
N PHE A 19 15.10 -9.37 -5.00
CA PHE A 19 14.64 -8.23 -5.78
C PHE A 19 15.66 -7.82 -6.86
N SER A 20 15.13 -7.32 -7.96
CA SER A 20 15.92 -6.71 -9.05
C SER A 20 15.21 -5.49 -9.62
N ASN A 21 15.97 -4.46 -9.98
CA ASN A 21 15.45 -3.31 -10.71
C ASN A 21 15.27 -3.69 -12.18
N GLN A 22 14.05 -3.58 -12.69
CA GLN A 22 13.71 -3.92 -14.08
C GLN A 22 12.86 -2.84 -14.72
N GLU A 23 12.90 -2.75 -16.03
CA GLU A 23 11.90 -2.06 -16.81
C GLU A 23 10.79 -3.05 -17.18
N ILE A 24 9.55 -2.72 -16.84
CA ILE A 24 8.38 -3.53 -17.14
C ILE A 24 7.42 -2.77 -18.05
N THR A 25 6.60 -3.48 -18.81
CA THR A 25 5.57 -2.90 -19.66
C THR A 25 4.25 -2.93 -18.92
N LEU A 26 3.60 -1.76 -18.82
CA LEU A 26 2.28 -1.63 -18.23
C LEU A 26 1.19 -2.00 -19.26
N PRO A 27 0.08 -2.61 -18.82
CA PRO A 27 -1.10 -2.80 -19.67
C PRO A 27 -1.73 -1.44 -20.01
N ALA A 28 -2.68 -1.43 -20.95
CA ALA A 28 -3.54 -0.28 -21.19
C ALA A 28 -4.48 -0.09 -19.99
N LEU A 29 -4.76 1.17 -19.64
CA LEU A 29 -5.72 1.49 -18.58
C LEU A 29 -7.13 1.02 -18.96
N LYS A 30 -7.82 0.44 -18.00
CA LYS A 30 -9.25 0.19 -18.06
C LYS A 30 -10.02 1.47 -17.69
N GLN A 31 -11.31 1.52 -18.02
CA GLN A 31 -12.15 2.70 -17.77
C GLN A 31 -12.23 3.12 -16.30
N ASP A 32 -12.11 2.18 -15.37
CA ASP A 32 -12.15 2.37 -13.92
C ASP A 32 -10.76 2.51 -13.28
N GLU A 33 -9.71 2.74 -14.09
CA GLU A 33 -8.32 2.79 -13.63
C GLU A 33 -7.68 4.16 -13.87
N VAL A 34 -6.69 4.45 -13.02
CA VAL A 34 -5.82 5.63 -13.13
C VAL A 34 -4.35 5.19 -13.14
N LEU A 35 -3.52 5.98 -13.79
CA LEU A 35 -2.06 5.85 -13.75
C LEU A 35 -1.50 6.92 -12.82
N ILE A 36 -0.68 6.47 -11.87
CA ILE A 36 -0.07 7.33 -10.86
C ILE A 36 1.44 7.34 -11.04
N ASP A 37 2.03 8.54 -11.07
CA ASP A 37 3.47 8.74 -10.94
C ASP A 37 3.82 8.71 -9.44
N SER A 38 4.46 7.63 -9.00
CA SER A 38 4.75 7.34 -7.59
C SER A 38 5.83 8.30 -7.04
N GLU A 39 5.50 8.95 -5.93
CA GLU A 39 6.39 9.75 -5.09
C GLU A 39 7.06 8.87 -4.02
N ALA A 40 6.26 8.04 -3.36
CA ALA A 40 6.68 7.10 -2.32
C ALA A 40 5.74 5.89 -2.27
N PHE A 41 6.23 4.75 -1.83
CA PHE A 41 5.42 3.56 -1.54
C PHE A 41 5.70 3.03 -0.14
N GLY A 42 4.71 2.38 0.45
CA GLY A 42 4.79 1.78 1.78
C GLY A 42 5.44 0.40 1.76
N LEU A 43 6.00 0.00 2.91
CA LEU A 43 6.55 -1.33 3.16
C LEU A 43 5.72 -2.02 4.23
N ASN A 44 5.28 -3.25 3.95
CA ASN A 44 4.47 -4.05 4.84
C ASN A 44 5.14 -5.40 5.18
N TYR A 45 4.81 -5.97 6.33
CA TYR A 45 5.32 -7.29 6.68
C TYR A 45 4.85 -8.38 5.70
N ALA A 46 3.70 -8.17 5.05
CA ALA A 46 3.21 -9.02 3.96
C ALA A 46 4.20 -9.11 2.79
N ASP A 47 4.93 -8.04 2.49
CA ASP A 47 5.98 -8.02 1.45
C ASP A 47 7.16 -8.90 1.84
N VAL A 48 7.53 -8.91 3.14
CA VAL A 48 8.53 -9.83 3.68
C VAL A 48 8.07 -11.28 3.55
N MET A 49 6.81 -11.55 3.85
CA MET A 49 6.23 -12.89 3.72
C MET A 49 6.15 -13.34 2.25
N ALA A 50 5.77 -12.44 1.33
CA ALA A 50 5.77 -12.71 -0.11
C ALA A 50 7.18 -13.08 -0.60
N ARG A 51 8.19 -12.27 -0.22
CA ARG A 51 9.60 -12.53 -0.55
C ARG A 51 10.11 -13.87 -0.03
N ARG A 52 9.58 -14.33 1.11
CA ARG A 52 9.91 -15.62 1.72
C ARG A 52 9.10 -16.81 1.17
N GLY A 53 8.16 -16.55 0.26
CA GLY A 53 7.26 -17.57 -0.30
C GLY A 53 6.19 -18.07 0.69
N LEU A 54 5.93 -17.29 1.76
CA LEU A 54 5.00 -17.65 2.83
C LEU A 54 3.68 -16.88 2.76
N TYR A 55 3.48 -16.03 1.75
CA TYR A 55 2.26 -15.26 1.55
C TYR A 55 1.45 -15.82 0.38
N LYS A 56 0.37 -16.53 0.70
CA LYS A 56 -0.45 -17.25 -0.28
C LYS A 56 -1.10 -16.36 -1.35
N GLU A 57 -1.38 -15.11 -0.99
CA GLU A 57 -2.01 -14.14 -1.90
C GLU A 57 -1.02 -13.47 -2.87
N ALA A 58 0.29 -13.69 -2.69
CA ALA A 58 1.29 -13.11 -3.58
C ALA A 58 1.12 -13.61 -5.01
N PRO A 59 1.30 -12.73 -6.03
CA PRO A 59 1.28 -13.16 -7.42
C PRO A 59 2.40 -14.18 -7.71
N PRO A 60 2.24 -15.00 -8.76
CA PRO A 60 3.33 -15.83 -9.24
C PRO A 60 4.57 -15.01 -9.59
N LEU A 61 5.75 -15.56 -9.30
CA LEU A 61 7.02 -14.95 -9.66
C LEU A 61 7.31 -15.08 -11.17
N PRO A 62 7.99 -14.08 -11.79
CA PRO A 62 8.39 -12.79 -11.22
C PRO A 62 7.20 -11.83 -11.11
N CYS A 63 7.17 -11.00 -10.07
CA CYS A 63 6.07 -10.05 -9.86
C CYS A 63 6.53 -8.74 -9.20
N VAL A 64 5.71 -7.70 -9.30
CA VAL A 64 5.88 -6.46 -8.53
C VAL A 64 4.91 -6.51 -7.36
N ILE A 65 5.43 -6.39 -6.15
CA ILE A 65 4.64 -6.37 -4.91
C ILE A 65 4.40 -4.94 -4.41
N GLY A 66 3.88 -4.79 -3.19
CA GLY A 66 3.55 -3.50 -2.57
C GLY A 66 2.06 -3.17 -2.69
N TYR A 67 1.52 -2.54 -1.64
CA TYR A 67 0.07 -2.37 -1.45
C TYR A 67 -0.40 -0.92 -1.51
N GLU A 68 0.48 0.05 -1.26
CA GLU A 68 0.11 1.46 -1.18
C GLU A 68 1.23 2.37 -1.67
N LEU A 69 0.82 3.55 -2.14
CA LEU A 69 1.72 4.59 -2.60
C LEU A 69 1.10 5.98 -2.43
N VAL A 70 1.95 6.99 -2.39
CA VAL A 70 1.59 8.39 -2.63
C VAL A 70 2.13 8.79 -3.98
N GLY A 71 1.37 9.53 -4.75
CA GLY A 71 1.82 10.02 -6.04
C GLY A 71 0.80 10.95 -6.72
N LYS A 72 1.10 11.36 -7.95
CA LYS A 72 0.22 12.19 -8.78
C LYS A 72 -0.44 11.36 -9.86
N ILE A 73 -1.73 11.56 -10.06
CA ILE A 73 -2.45 10.99 -11.20
C ILE A 73 -1.97 11.68 -12.47
N ILE A 74 -1.46 10.91 -13.44
CA ILE A 74 -0.96 11.42 -14.72
C ILE A 74 -1.80 10.99 -15.92
N GLU A 75 -2.62 9.94 -15.78
CA GLU A 75 -3.53 9.48 -16.82
C GLU A 75 -4.75 8.80 -16.21
N VAL A 76 -5.87 8.82 -16.91
CA VAL A 76 -7.13 8.19 -16.51
C VAL A 76 -7.68 7.33 -17.65
N GLY A 77 -8.28 6.20 -17.33
CA GLY A 77 -8.83 5.27 -18.31
C GLY A 77 -10.11 5.75 -18.99
N ASN A 78 -10.85 6.68 -18.37
CA ASN A 78 -12.06 7.31 -18.92
C ASN A 78 -11.93 8.84 -18.89
N LYS A 79 -12.26 9.49 -20.01
CA LYS A 79 -12.23 10.95 -20.16
C LYS A 79 -13.09 11.71 -19.15
N GLU A 80 -14.14 11.11 -18.62
CA GLU A 80 -14.98 11.70 -17.57
C GLU A 80 -14.21 12.03 -16.29
N HIS A 81 -13.10 11.34 -16.06
CA HIS A 81 -12.22 11.50 -14.90
C HIS A 81 -10.99 12.39 -15.15
N GLN A 82 -10.94 13.12 -16.28
CA GLN A 82 -9.80 14.00 -16.61
C GLN A 82 -9.53 15.07 -15.54
N HIS A 83 -10.55 15.48 -14.78
CA HIS A 83 -10.42 16.42 -13.67
C HIS A 83 -9.55 15.91 -12.50
N LEU A 84 -9.24 14.62 -12.47
CA LEU A 84 -8.35 14.00 -11.48
C LEU A 84 -6.86 14.13 -11.85
N ILE A 85 -6.54 14.38 -13.12
CA ILE A 85 -5.15 14.49 -13.58
C ILE A 85 -4.45 15.65 -12.85
N GLY A 86 -3.25 15.37 -12.34
CA GLY A 86 -2.45 16.29 -11.53
C GLY A 86 -2.77 16.27 -10.03
N GLN A 87 -3.85 15.63 -9.61
CA GLN A 87 -4.16 15.48 -8.19
C GLN A 87 -3.14 14.55 -7.51
N ARG A 88 -2.67 14.96 -6.33
CA ARG A 88 -1.85 14.13 -5.46
C ARG A 88 -2.74 13.28 -4.58
N VAL A 89 -2.48 11.99 -4.54
CA VAL A 89 -3.32 10.98 -3.88
C VAL A 89 -2.48 10.00 -3.05
N LEU A 90 -3.08 9.49 -1.98
CA LEU A 90 -2.77 8.20 -1.42
C LEU A 90 -3.56 7.17 -2.22
N ALA A 91 -2.91 6.11 -2.66
CA ALA A 91 -3.54 5.06 -3.44
C ALA A 91 -3.22 3.68 -2.88
N PHE A 92 -4.20 2.80 -2.96
CA PHE A 92 -4.03 1.39 -2.65
C PHE A 92 -3.99 0.58 -3.94
N SER A 93 -3.14 -0.43 -3.96
CA SER A 93 -3.12 -1.44 -5.02
C SER A 93 -3.04 -2.82 -4.38
N ARG A 94 -3.64 -3.82 -5.01
CA ARG A 94 -3.53 -5.18 -4.47
C ARG A 94 -2.09 -5.68 -4.52
N PHE A 95 -1.35 -5.27 -5.55
CA PHE A 95 0.09 -5.47 -5.77
C PHE A 95 0.55 -4.42 -6.79
N GLY A 96 1.87 -4.29 -6.99
CA GLY A 96 2.42 -3.45 -8.04
C GLY A 96 2.88 -2.07 -7.58
N ALA A 97 2.77 -1.73 -6.28
CA ALA A 97 3.17 -0.40 -5.79
C ALA A 97 4.68 -0.15 -5.83
N TYR A 98 5.52 -1.20 -5.93
CA TYR A 98 6.98 -1.06 -6.03
C TYR A 98 7.43 -0.69 -7.43
N ALA A 99 6.80 0.32 -8.02
CA ALA A 99 7.11 0.82 -9.36
C ALA A 99 7.04 2.36 -9.42
N LYS A 100 7.69 2.94 -10.43
CA LYS A 100 7.62 4.40 -10.65
C LYS A 100 6.25 4.82 -11.17
N LEU A 101 5.66 4.03 -12.07
CA LEU A 101 4.29 4.23 -12.53
C LEU A 101 3.43 3.05 -12.09
N VAL A 102 2.30 3.35 -11.47
CA VAL A 102 1.40 2.37 -10.87
C VAL A 102 -0.02 2.57 -11.39
N ILE A 103 -0.64 1.47 -11.83
CA ILE A 103 -2.05 1.45 -12.20
C ILE A 103 -2.86 0.97 -11.01
N THR A 104 -3.91 1.72 -10.66
CA THR A 104 -4.88 1.30 -9.66
C THR A 104 -6.29 1.76 -10.02
N LYS A 105 -7.28 1.31 -9.24
CA LYS A 105 -8.68 1.64 -9.47
C LYS A 105 -9.04 3.01 -8.91
N LEU A 106 -10.01 3.67 -9.54
CA LEU A 106 -10.58 4.95 -9.08
C LEU A 106 -11.11 4.90 -7.64
N ASN A 107 -11.71 3.79 -7.23
CA ASN A 107 -12.22 3.64 -5.85
C ASN A 107 -11.13 3.32 -4.82
N ALA A 108 -9.88 3.19 -5.23
CA ALA A 108 -8.74 2.92 -4.37
C ALA A 108 -7.82 4.13 -4.18
N ILE A 109 -8.27 5.32 -4.55
CA ILE A 109 -7.51 6.58 -4.36
C ILE A 109 -8.20 7.48 -3.33
N ILE A 110 -7.38 8.19 -2.55
CA ILE A 110 -7.81 9.18 -1.55
C ILE A 110 -7.03 10.46 -1.82
N PRO A 111 -7.71 11.61 -2.05
CA PRO A 111 -7.03 12.89 -2.23
C PRO A 111 -6.10 13.21 -1.05
N LEU A 112 -4.86 13.59 -1.34
CA LEU A 112 -3.83 13.86 -0.31
C LEU A 112 -3.07 15.16 -0.64
N PRO A 113 -3.72 16.34 -0.59
CA PRO A 113 -3.11 17.55 -1.09
C PRO A 113 -1.89 18.02 -0.28
N ASN A 114 -1.93 17.96 1.05
CA ASN A 114 -0.95 18.62 1.93
C ASN A 114 -0.23 17.71 2.92
N ALA A 115 -0.58 16.44 3.04
CA ALA A 115 0.09 15.54 3.97
C ALA A 115 1.46 15.09 3.45
N LYS A 116 2.43 14.93 4.35
CA LYS A 116 3.73 14.36 4.01
C LYS A 116 3.59 12.90 3.61
N ALA A 117 4.32 12.47 2.57
CA ALA A 117 4.25 11.11 2.05
C ALA A 117 4.62 10.08 3.12
N GLU A 118 5.63 10.37 3.94
CA GLU A 118 6.09 9.49 5.01
C GLU A 118 4.99 9.21 6.04
N ILE A 119 4.23 10.25 6.42
CA ILE A 119 3.11 10.12 7.36
C ILE A 119 1.97 9.32 6.72
N ALA A 120 1.64 9.61 5.46
CA ALA A 120 0.62 8.88 4.74
C ALA A 120 0.97 7.39 4.62
N MET A 121 2.23 7.07 4.29
CA MET A 121 2.68 5.67 4.20
C MET A 121 2.72 4.96 5.55
N ALA A 122 3.08 5.65 6.64
CA ALA A 122 3.05 5.07 7.98
C ALA A 122 1.64 4.80 8.51
N LEU A 123 0.64 5.53 8.01
CA LEU A 123 -0.75 5.43 8.47
C LEU A 123 -1.66 4.64 7.53
N SER A 124 -1.29 4.38 6.29
CA SER A 124 -2.18 3.77 5.30
C SER A 124 -2.64 2.35 5.67
N THR A 125 -2.00 1.31 5.20
CA THR A 125 -2.38 -0.08 5.45
C THR A 125 -2.33 -0.43 6.93
N GLN A 126 -1.34 0.08 7.67
CA GLN A 126 -1.17 -0.19 9.11
C GLN A 126 -2.32 0.38 9.95
N ALA A 127 -2.74 1.62 9.67
CA ALA A 127 -3.84 2.23 10.44
C ALA A 127 -5.20 1.58 10.13
N VAL A 128 -5.46 1.28 8.86
CA VAL A 128 -6.68 0.54 8.46
C VAL A 128 -6.71 -0.82 9.16
N THR A 129 -5.58 -1.53 9.19
CA THR A 129 -5.47 -2.83 9.87
C THR A 129 -5.71 -2.69 11.38
N ALA A 130 -5.03 -1.74 12.03
CA ALA A 130 -5.16 -1.51 13.46
C ALA A 130 -6.60 -1.12 13.85
N TYR A 131 -7.20 -0.20 13.09
CA TYR A 131 -8.59 0.22 13.32
C TYR A 131 -9.57 -0.93 13.14
N TYR A 132 -9.42 -1.72 12.07
CA TYR A 132 -10.28 -2.88 11.86
C TYR A 132 -10.16 -3.90 12.99
N MET A 133 -8.94 -4.14 13.50
CA MET A 133 -8.70 -5.03 14.64
C MET A 133 -9.34 -4.52 15.94
N SER A 134 -9.18 -3.22 16.26
CA SER A 134 -9.60 -2.64 17.53
C SER A 134 -11.10 -2.34 17.60
N ASP A 135 -11.74 -2.05 16.45
CA ASP A 135 -13.11 -1.57 16.41
C ASP A 135 -14.10 -2.65 15.93
N TYR A 136 -13.72 -3.41 14.90
CA TYR A 136 -14.61 -4.40 14.28
C TYR A 136 -14.38 -5.84 14.76
N ILE A 137 -13.13 -6.24 15.04
CA ILE A 137 -12.83 -7.61 15.45
C ILE A 137 -12.90 -7.73 16.97
N SER A 138 -12.17 -6.89 17.70
CA SER A 138 -12.04 -7.01 19.17
C SER A 138 -12.94 -6.06 19.93
N THR A 139 -13.38 -4.95 19.33
CA THR A 139 -14.23 -3.91 19.98
C THR A 139 -13.71 -3.52 21.36
N ILE A 140 -12.52 -2.91 21.38
CA ILE A 140 -11.85 -2.50 22.63
C ILE A 140 -12.71 -1.46 23.36
N ARG A 141 -12.88 -1.63 24.67
CA ARG A 141 -13.74 -0.81 25.54
C ARG A 141 -12.96 -0.19 26.69
N THR A 142 -13.58 0.80 27.32
CA THR A 142 -13.07 1.41 28.55
C THR A 142 -12.85 0.36 29.64
N ASN A 143 -11.71 0.43 30.32
CA ASN A 143 -11.24 -0.49 31.36
C ASN A 143 -10.86 -1.89 30.86
N ASP A 144 -10.79 -2.14 29.55
CA ASP A 144 -10.21 -3.38 29.04
C ASP A 144 -8.71 -3.45 29.33
N ILE A 145 -8.21 -4.67 29.54
CA ILE A 145 -6.76 -4.95 29.57
C ILE A 145 -6.38 -5.59 28.24
N VAL A 146 -5.60 -4.88 27.43
CA VAL A 146 -5.28 -5.29 26.08
C VAL A 146 -3.80 -5.71 25.97
N LEU A 147 -3.56 -6.97 25.60
CA LEU A 147 -2.22 -7.46 25.29
C LEU A 147 -1.95 -7.34 23.79
N ILE A 148 -0.91 -6.58 23.43
CA ILE A 148 -0.54 -6.34 22.04
C ILE A 148 0.82 -6.98 21.74
N HIS A 149 0.83 -8.02 20.90
CA HIS A 149 2.07 -8.61 20.38
C HIS A 149 2.68 -7.71 19.30
N ALA A 150 4.02 -7.71 19.20
CA ALA A 150 4.78 -6.87 18.27
C ALA A 150 4.42 -5.38 18.38
N ALA A 151 4.25 -4.89 19.60
CA ALA A 151 3.75 -3.54 19.94
C ALA A 151 4.57 -2.38 19.36
N ALA A 152 5.87 -2.59 19.05
CA ALA A 152 6.74 -1.60 18.41
C ALA A 152 6.62 -1.57 16.87
N GLY A 153 5.86 -2.47 16.27
CA GLY A 153 5.63 -2.50 14.82
C GLY A 153 4.58 -1.50 14.36
N GLY A 154 4.41 -1.35 13.05
CA GLY A 154 3.47 -0.37 12.46
C GLY A 154 2.03 -0.54 12.96
N VAL A 155 1.49 -1.75 12.93
CA VAL A 155 0.13 -2.04 13.45
C VAL A 155 0.10 -1.96 14.98
N GLY A 156 1.09 -2.55 15.66
CA GLY A 156 1.12 -2.61 17.12
C GLY A 156 1.18 -1.24 17.79
N SER A 157 1.99 -0.33 17.29
CA SER A 157 2.10 1.05 17.81
C SER A 157 0.80 1.84 17.65
N LEU A 158 0.05 1.60 16.59
CA LEU A 158 -1.27 2.20 16.37
C LEU A 158 -2.34 1.55 17.27
N LEU A 159 -2.29 0.23 17.48
CA LEU A 159 -3.18 -0.45 18.41
C LEU A 159 -3.02 0.06 19.85
N ILE A 160 -1.79 0.35 20.30
CA ILE A 160 -1.56 0.99 21.61
C ILE A 160 -2.29 2.33 21.69
N GLN A 161 -2.18 3.17 20.67
CA GLN A 161 -2.82 4.48 20.64
C GLN A 161 -4.35 4.35 20.62
N LEU A 162 -4.89 3.47 19.79
CA LEU A 162 -6.34 3.22 19.72
C LEU A 162 -6.89 2.63 21.03
N SER A 163 -6.16 1.71 21.65
CA SER A 163 -6.56 1.15 22.96
C SER A 163 -6.62 2.23 24.03
N LYS A 164 -5.61 3.10 24.10
CA LYS A 164 -5.62 4.24 25.05
C LYS A 164 -6.75 5.23 24.77
N LEU A 165 -7.05 5.51 23.50
CA LEU A 165 -8.18 6.38 23.13
C LEU A 165 -9.52 5.76 23.51
N ALA A 166 -9.66 4.44 23.48
CA ALA A 166 -10.85 3.72 23.94
C ALA A 166 -10.98 3.65 25.47
N GLY A 167 -9.92 4.03 26.22
CA GLY A 167 -9.90 4.00 27.68
C GLY A 167 -9.49 2.65 28.28
N ALA A 168 -8.79 1.81 27.51
CA ALA A 168 -8.22 0.56 27.97
C ALA A 168 -6.87 0.77 28.66
#